data_9948cca553c0d0466610cc8d1cd8880e
#
_entry.id   9948cca553c0d0466610cc8d1cd8880e
#
_cell.length_a   1.000
_cell.length_b   1.000
_cell.length_c   1.000
_cell.angle_alpha   90.00
_cell.angle_beta   90.00
_cell.angle_gamma   90.00
#
_symmetry.space_group_name_H-M   'P 1'
#
loop_
_entity.id
_entity.type
_entity.pdbx_description
1 polymer ?
#
loop_
_entity_poly.entity_id
_entity_poly.type
_entity_poly.pdbx_seq_one_letter_code
_entity_poly.pdbx_strand_id
1 'polypeptide(L)'
;MKKLAGFALLVILFASTLPAQKAETTIPLRFDQYYTLDQVYEALRALHKAYPQLTTLETVGTSEEGRPLMAMTVNNPKTGPALDKPGMYVDGNMHGNEIQGGDISLYLLDYLLGNYGKNPEVTGLVDRLCFYVVPVVNVDGRHHFLSDPNTPDSNRSLRIPTDDDRDGLADEDAPEDLDADGNICAMRKKDPFGRYRTDPEEPRLMVPVKPGEKGEWSLLGDEGVDNDGDGQVNEDGEGYVDPNRNWGFDWAPPYVQGGSGEYPFSGVGLKGLAEWAMAKTNIAFVWSYHNNGGMILRGPSRKGLGEYPQQDVAVYDYLGKQGERIIPGYRYMISWKDLYTTYGDSGEWATQTLGAYFYCAEVFAPESEAFKGVSERPEPGTRGEEAVRDIFSSEVSERERLKFSDSVVQGELYKPWKAFKHPVYGDIEIGGWVKMSSRLGPPFMIKDLVHRNAMAVLFTAKHLPEVAFEVLEVKALGGDLFRVRTRLSNPRAVPTMSYLAQKANLYPKDMLKVSGAKVVAGGVLVDPFLDRVSFKKDRPELQFLVVPGFGKIEHEFIVEGKGGLTLRYESRHGGKIAKTVKLD
;
A
#
# COMPACT_ATOMS: atom_id res chain seq x y z
N MET A 1 26.06 80.33 18.80
CA MET A 1 25.55 79.70 17.60
C MET A 1 26.38 78.43 17.33
N LYS A 2 25.95 77.27 17.77
CA LYS A 2 26.50 76.00 17.39
C LYS A 2 25.35 75.00 17.25
N LYS A 3 25.08 74.53 16.04
CA LYS A 3 24.06 73.53 15.71
C LYS A 3 24.57 72.15 16.07
N LEU A 4 23.89 71.39 16.95
CA LEU A 4 24.07 69.97 17.10
C LEU A 4 23.21 69.24 16.07
N ALA A 5 23.84 68.47 15.21
CA ALA A 5 23.18 67.54 14.31
C ALA A 5 23.12 66.16 15.02
N GLY A 6 21.92 65.67 15.28
CA GLY A 6 21.70 64.30 15.80
C GLY A 6 21.79 63.29 14.68
N PHE A 7 22.71 62.31 14.83
CA PHE A 7 22.82 61.14 13.95
C PHE A 7 21.96 60.04 14.53
N ALA A 8 20.84 59.71 13.85
CA ALA A 8 20.05 58.53 14.18
C ALA A 8 20.69 57.31 13.50
N LEU A 9 21.21 56.39 14.33
CA LEU A 9 21.78 55.11 13.89
C LEU A 9 20.65 54.11 13.67
N LEU A 10 20.33 53.84 12.39
CA LEU A 10 19.35 52.83 11.99
C LEU A 10 20.05 51.45 12.04
N VAL A 11 19.76 50.66 13.08
CA VAL A 11 20.21 49.25 13.16
C VAL A 11 19.27 48.39 12.32
N ILE A 12 19.72 48.05 11.11
CA ILE A 12 19.05 47.06 10.27
C ILE A 12 19.49 45.66 10.77
N LEU A 13 18.61 45.01 11.50
CA LEU A 13 18.75 43.59 11.81
C LEU A 13 18.55 42.76 10.53
N PHE A 14 19.64 42.36 9.91
CA PHE A 14 19.62 41.29 8.92
C PHE A 14 19.34 39.97 9.67
N ALA A 15 18.10 39.50 9.64
CA ALA A 15 17.79 38.13 9.94
C ALA A 15 18.36 37.26 8.81
N SER A 16 19.59 36.78 8.97
CA SER A 16 20.17 35.77 8.10
C SER A 16 19.38 34.48 8.30
N THR A 17 18.45 34.19 7.40
CA THR A 17 17.91 32.84 7.23
C THR A 17 19.06 31.98 6.72
N LEU A 18 19.75 31.29 7.62
CA LEU A 18 20.68 30.23 7.25
C LEU A 18 19.85 29.18 6.46
N PRO A 19 20.25 28.84 5.23
CA PRO A 19 19.63 27.74 4.53
C PRO A 19 19.85 26.49 5.38
N ALA A 20 18.80 25.70 5.60
CA ALA A 20 18.90 24.42 6.25
C ALA A 20 19.98 23.60 5.51
N GLN A 21 21.12 23.41 6.14
CA GLN A 21 22.24 22.67 5.59
C GLN A 21 21.74 21.24 5.37
N LYS A 22 21.77 20.78 4.11
CA LYS A 22 21.45 19.40 3.76
C LYS A 22 22.41 18.51 4.53
N ALA A 23 21.91 17.83 5.57
CA ALA A 23 22.67 16.75 6.16
C ALA A 23 22.87 15.71 5.06
N GLU A 24 24.11 15.47 4.66
CA GLU A 24 24.41 14.37 3.73
C GLU A 24 23.97 13.09 4.40
N THR A 25 22.99 12.42 3.82
CA THR A 25 22.64 11.06 4.21
C THR A 25 23.86 10.20 3.95
N THR A 26 24.34 9.49 4.94
CA THR A 26 25.52 8.62 4.83
C THR A 26 25.33 7.46 3.86
N ILE A 27 24.09 7.23 3.40
CA ILE A 27 23.73 6.22 2.41
C ILE A 27 22.93 6.92 1.31
N PRO A 28 23.51 7.17 0.13
CA PRO A 28 22.73 7.62 -1.01
C PRO A 28 21.83 6.48 -1.49
N LEU A 29 20.51 6.65 -1.39
CA LEU A 29 19.55 5.71 -1.96
C LEU A 29 19.67 5.76 -3.50
N ARG A 30 20.04 4.65 -4.14
CA ARG A 30 20.39 4.60 -5.56
C ARG A 30 19.28 4.05 -6.42
N PHE A 31 18.47 3.10 -5.90
CA PHE A 31 17.38 2.43 -6.62
C PHE A 31 17.83 1.78 -7.95
N ASP A 32 19.02 1.22 -7.94
CA ASP A 32 19.61 0.39 -8.99
C ASP A 32 19.93 -1.03 -8.49
N GLN A 33 19.44 -1.37 -7.32
CA GLN A 33 19.52 -2.67 -6.67
C GLN A 33 18.34 -2.83 -5.70
N TYR A 34 18.00 -4.05 -5.33
CA TYR A 34 17.10 -4.34 -4.23
C TYR A 34 17.84 -4.24 -2.90
N TYR A 35 17.22 -3.59 -1.91
CA TYR A 35 17.81 -3.41 -0.59
C TYR A 35 17.55 -4.62 0.30
N THR A 36 18.60 -5.15 0.96
CA THR A 36 18.43 -6.13 2.03
C THR A 36 17.63 -5.51 3.19
N LEU A 37 17.10 -6.35 4.10
CA LEU A 37 16.36 -5.85 5.26
C LEU A 37 17.21 -4.89 6.11
N ASP A 38 18.49 -5.23 6.36
CA ASP A 38 19.39 -4.37 7.12
C ASP A 38 19.62 -3.02 6.44
N GLN A 39 19.79 -3.02 5.12
CA GLN A 39 19.91 -1.79 4.34
C GLN A 39 18.64 -0.93 4.39
N VAL A 40 17.43 -1.56 4.43
CA VAL A 40 16.17 -0.83 4.67
C VAL A 40 16.18 -0.16 6.04
N TYR A 41 16.58 -0.88 7.09
CA TYR A 41 16.68 -0.30 8.44
C TYR A 41 17.69 0.84 8.52
N GLU A 42 18.85 0.69 7.89
CA GLU A 42 19.87 1.72 7.82
C GLU A 42 19.36 2.97 7.09
N ALA A 43 18.67 2.77 5.96
CA ALA A 43 18.06 3.86 5.19
C ALA A 43 17.02 4.62 6.02
N LEU A 44 16.13 3.93 6.74
CA LEU A 44 15.14 4.55 7.62
C LEU A 44 15.80 5.38 8.73
N ARG A 45 16.81 4.82 9.39
CA ARG A 45 17.56 5.54 10.44
C ARG A 45 18.31 6.76 9.89
N ALA A 46 18.90 6.64 8.70
CA ALA A 46 19.60 7.73 8.02
C ALA A 46 18.63 8.86 7.60
N LEU A 47 17.47 8.54 7.05
CA LEU A 47 16.42 9.50 6.71
C LEU A 47 15.89 10.21 7.96
N HIS A 48 15.63 9.47 9.04
CA HIS A 48 15.20 10.07 10.30
C HIS A 48 16.26 11.00 10.89
N LYS A 49 17.52 10.60 10.87
CA LYS A 49 18.65 11.43 11.32
C LYS A 49 18.81 12.70 10.49
N ALA A 50 18.57 12.64 9.17
CA ALA A 50 18.68 13.78 8.28
C ALA A 50 17.50 14.77 8.38
N TYR A 51 16.30 14.27 8.72
CA TYR A 51 15.07 15.06 8.79
C TYR A 51 14.29 14.88 10.10
N PRO A 52 14.95 15.05 11.29
CA PRO A 52 14.34 14.71 12.57
C PRO A 52 13.10 15.56 12.92
N GLN A 53 12.99 16.77 12.35
CA GLN A 53 11.86 17.67 12.57
C GLN A 53 10.61 17.32 11.74
N LEU A 54 10.74 16.44 10.73
CA LEU A 54 9.65 16.03 9.83
C LEU A 54 9.28 14.56 10.01
N THR A 55 10.09 13.78 10.73
CA THR A 55 9.94 12.33 10.80
C THR A 55 9.85 11.83 12.23
N THR A 56 9.06 10.78 12.41
CA THR A 56 9.12 9.90 13.59
C THR A 56 9.36 8.48 13.10
N LEU A 57 10.29 7.76 13.73
CA LEU A 57 10.61 6.38 13.42
C LEU A 57 10.21 5.51 14.61
N GLU A 58 9.33 4.52 14.38
CA GLU A 58 8.74 3.68 15.42
C GLU A 58 8.92 2.20 15.07
N THR A 59 9.09 1.33 16.08
CA THR A 59 8.86 -0.10 15.94
C THR A 59 7.38 -0.36 16.22
N VAL A 60 6.67 -0.91 15.26
CA VAL A 60 5.21 -1.08 15.29
C VAL A 60 4.78 -2.52 15.53
N GLY A 61 5.72 -3.43 15.52
CA GLY A 61 5.55 -4.84 15.79
C GLY A 61 6.91 -5.53 15.85
N THR A 62 6.90 -6.80 16.22
CA THR A 62 8.06 -7.69 16.20
C THR A 62 7.62 -8.96 15.49
N SER A 63 8.41 -9.43 14.54
CA SER A 63 8.10 -10.63 13.78
C SER A 63 8.27 -11.91 14.61
N GLU A 64 7.94 -13.02 14.02
CA GLU A 64 8.06 -14.37 14.58
C GLU A 64 9.49 -14.71 14.98
N GLU A 65 10.49 -14.26 14.21
CA GLU A 65 11.90 -14.44 14.49
C GLU A 65 12.53 -13.27 15.30
N GLY A 66 11.70 -12.37 15.82
CA GLY A 66 12.14 -11.28 16.72
C GLY A 66 12.68 -10.04 16.00
N ARG A 67 12.51 -9.89 14.70
CA ARG A 67 12.91 -8.69 13.94
C ARG A 67 11.88 -7.57 14.08
N PRO A 68 12.32 -6.29 14.22
CA PRO A 68 11.39 -5.16 14.37
C PRO A 68 10.71 -4.82 13.05
N LEU A 69 9.38 -4.68 13.06
CA LEU A 69 8.64 -4.01 12.00
C LEU A 69 8.76 -2.50 12.21
N MET A 70 9.36 -1.79 11.26
CA MET A 70 9.63 -0.36 11.38
C MET A 70 8.68 0.47 10.52
N ALA A 71 8.11 1.53 11.11
CA ALA A 71 7.31 2.52 10.44
C ALA A 71 7.94 3.91 10.54
N MET A 72 7.87 4.68 9.45
CA MET A 72 8.22 6.10 9.45
C MET A 72 6.98 6.95 9.22
N THR A 73 6.71 7.85 10.17
CA THR A 73 5.71 8.90 10.02
C THR A 73 6.38 10.16 9.48
N VAL A 74 5.87 10.71 8.36
CA VAL A 74 6.31 12.01 7.81
C VAL A 74 5.21 13.04 8.05
N ASN A 75 5.51 14.09 8.81
CA ASN A 75 4.62 15.17 9.17
C ASN A 75 5.40 16.46 9.46
N ASN A 76 4.89 17.60 9.05
CA ASN A 76 5.39 18.89 9.55
C ASN A 76 4.59 19.31 10.81
N PRO A 77 5.15 19.19 12.03
CA PRO A 77 4.41 19.54 13.25
C PRO A 77 4.14 21.05 13.38
N LYS A 78 4.84 21.91 12.63
CA LYS A 78 4.61 23.36 12.61
C LYS A 78 3.28 23.73 11.95
N THR A 79 2.75 22.89 11.08
CA THR A 79 1.47 23.07 10.40
C THR A 79 0.32 22.31 11.07
N GLY A 80 0.60 21.54 12.11
CA GLY A 80 -0.36 20.84 12.96
C GLY A 80 0.09 19.45 13.39
N PRO A 81 -0.55 18.90 14.44
CA PRO A 81 -0.29 17.52 14.88
C PRO A 81 -0.63 16.51 13.78
N ALA A 82 0.08 15.40 13.75
CA ALA A 82 -0.12 14.33 12.76
C ALA A 82 -1.58 13.85 12.68
N LEU A 83 -2.22 13.61 13.85
CA LEU A 83 -3.60 13.11 13.92
C LEU A 83 -4.68 14.15 13.54
N ASP A 84 -4.32 15.41 13.39
CA ASP A 84 -5.24 16.48 12.96
C ASP A 84 -5.18 16.73 11.45
N LYS A 85 -4.42 15.92 10.70
CA LYS A 85 -4.28 16.00 9.25
C LYS A 85 -4.78 14.72 8.58
N PRO A 86 -5.29 14.76 7.35
CA PRO A 86 -5.59 13.53 6.62
C PRO A 86 -4.36 12.63 6.51
N GLY A 87 -4.51 11.35 6.80
CA GLY A 87 -3.43 10.37 6.78
C GLY A 87 -3.41 9.56 5.49
N MET A 88 -2.22 9.44 4.89
CA MET A 88 -1.89 8.53 3.82
C MET A 88 -1.05 7.41 4.38
N TYR A 89 -1.54 6.18 4.33
CA TYR A 89 -0.79 5.00 4.74
C TYR A 89 -0.23 4.28 3.50
N VAL A 90 1.02 3.84 3.58
CA VAL A 90 1.68 3.08 2.52
C VAL A 90 2.46 1.95 3.15
N ASP A 91 2.23 0.73 2.69
CA ASP A 91 3.07 -0.40 3.04
C ASP A 91 3.55 -1.17 1.81
N GLY A 92 4.50 -2.05 2.03
CA GLY A 92 5.00 -2.97 1.03
C GLY A 92 5.53 -4.23 1.67
N ASN A 93 5.84 -5.21 0.81
CA ASN A 93 6.42 -6.46 1.23
C ASN A 93 5.57 -7.19 2.29
N MET A 94 4.25 -7.19 2.07
CA MET A 94 3.31 -8.00 2.84
C MET A 94 3.69 -9.48 2.71
N HIS A 95 3.95 -9.95 1.48
CA HIS A 95 4.57 -11.25 1.23
C HIS A 95 6.08 -11.07 1.14
N GLY A 96 6.85 -11.97 1.76
CA GLY A 96 8.29 -11.80 1.93
C GLY A 96 9.08 -11.75 0.62
N ASN A 97 8.69 -12.49 -0.39
CA ASN A 97 9.31 -12.51 -1.73
C ASN A 97 8.87 -11.35 -2.64
N GLU A 98 7.93 -10.53 -2.24
CA GLU A 98 7.41 -9.39 -3.00
C GLU A 98 8.14 -8.09 -2.60
N ILE A 99 9.45 -8.06 -2.80
CA ILE A 99 10.35 -7.07 -2.21
C ILE A 99 10.24 -5.66 -2.77
N GLN A 100 9.69 -5.48 -3.99
CA GLN A 100 9.65 -4.19 -4.69
C GLN A 100 8.85 -3.12 -3.95
N GLY A 101 7.78 -3.52 -3.22
CA GLY A 101 6.98 -2.61 -2.41
C GLY A 101 7.79 -1.89 -1.32
N GLY A 102 8.77 -2.57 -0.75
CA GLY A 102 9.71 -1.99 0.22
C GLY A 102 10.57 -0.90 -0.41
N ASP A 103 11.09 -1.15 -1.60
CA ASP A 103 11.92 -0.19 -2.34
C ASP A 103 11.11 1.02 -2.82
N ILE A 104 9.85 0.83 -3.24
CA ILE A 104 8.91 1.92 -3.56
C ILE A 104 8.67 2.79 -2.33
N SER A 105 8.46 2.18 -1.18
CA SER A 105 8.22 2.87 0.08
C SER A 105 9.43 3.69 0.52
N LEU A 106 10.64 3.15 0.38
CA LEU A 106 11.89 3.91 0.61
C LEU A 106 12.05 5.07 -0.37
N TYR A 107 11.74 4.84 -1.66
CA TYR A 107 11.78 5.91 -2.66
C TYR A 107 10.79 7.03 -2.34
N LEU A 108 9.57 6.69 -1.93
CA LEU A 108 8.55 7.66 -1.53
C LEU A 108 9.05 8.54 -0.37
N LEU A 109 9.66 7.93 0.66
CA LEU A 109 10.24 8.64 1.80
C LEU A 109 11.37 9.58 1.37
N ASP A 110 12.32 9.09 0.57
CA ASP A 110 13.43 9.89 0.06
C ASP A 110 12.92 11.05 -0.81
N TYR A 111 11.94 10.80 -1.67
CA TYR A 111 11.35 11.81 -2.53
C TYR A 111 10.62 12.90 -1.74
N LEU A 112 9.78 12.53 -0.76
CA LEU A 112 9.07 13.48 0.11
C LEU A 112 10.05 14.36 0.89
N LEU A 113 11.00 13.73 1.59
CA LEU A 113 11.94 14.43 2.47
C LEU A 113 12.97 15.25 1.68
N GLY A 114 13.51 14.66 0.61
CA GLY A 114 14.51 15.32 -0.24
C GLY A 114 13.98 16.52 -1.02
N ASN A 115 12.68 16.58 -1.31
CA ASN A 115 12.02 17.66 -2.04
C ASN A 115 11.26 18.65 -1.14
N TYR A 116 11.11 18.38 0.15
CA TYR A 116 10.50 19.31 1.08
C TYR A 116 11.27 20.62 1.15
N GLY A 117 10.57 21.75 1.05
CA GLY A 117 11.17 23.09 0.98
C GLY A 117 11.78 23.46 -0.38
N LYS A 118 11.81 22.55 -1.37
CA LYS A 118 12.35 22.76 -2.72
C LYS A 118 11.28 22.69 -3.80
N ASN A 119 10.43 21.65 -3.73
CA ASN A 119 9.29 21.47 -4.61
C ASN A 119 8.03 21.96 -3.89
N PRO A 120 7.33 23.00 -4.39
CA PRO A 120 6.13 23.54 -3.73
C PRO A 120 5.00 22.54 -3.56
N GLU A 121 4.82 21.62 -4.52
CA GLU A 121 3.78 20.59 -4.45
C GLU A 121 4.07 19.58 -3.33
N VAL A 122 5.28 19.06 -3.25
CA VAL A 122 5.71 18.15 -2.19
C VAL A 122 5.66 18.83 -0.82
N THR A 123 6.12 20.07 -0.73
CA THR A 123 6.06 20.88 0.49
C THR A 123 4.60 21.01 0.96
N GLY A 124 3.70 21.40 0.05
CA GLY A 124 2.28 21.51 0.34
C GLY A 124 1.64 20.19 0.79
N LEU A 125 2.05 19.06 0.23
CA LEU A 125 1.58 17.74 0.67
C LEU A 125 2.03 17.43 2.10
N VAL A 126 3.31 17.58 2.43
CA VAL A 126 3.85 17.29 3.78
C VAL A 126 3.30 18.27 4.83
N ASP A 127 3.03 19.52 4.45
CA ASP A 127 2.44 20.51 5.34
C ASP A 127 0.96 20.20 5.65
N ARG A 128 0.22 19.66 4.68
CA ARG A 128 -1.22 19.39 4.79
C ARG A 128 -1.56 17.98 5.28
N LEU A 129 -0.72 16.99 4.99
CA LEU A 129 -0.97 15.58 5.23
C LEU A 129 -0.01 15.00 6.26
N CYS A 130 -0.37 13.81 6.74
CA CYS A 130 0.52 12.91 7.45
C CYS A 130 0.71 11.64 6.61
N PHE A 131 1.97 11.23 6.38
CA PHE A 131 2.27 9.97 5.71
C PHE A 131 2.75 8.96 6.75
N TYR A 132 2.15 7.78 6.73
CA TYR A 132 2.51 6.62 7.54
C TYR A 132 3.07 5.56 6.60
N VAL A 133 4.36 5.27 6.67
CA VAL A 133 5.03 4.39 5.70
C VAL A 133 5.67 3.21 6.43
N VAL A 134 5.29 2.00 6.03
CA VAL A 134 5.82 0.72 6.53
C VAL A 134 6.48 -0.02 5.37
N PRO A 135 7.79 0.15 5.13
CA PRO A 135 8.43 -0.41 3.94
C PRO A 135 8.37 -1.93 3.86
N VAL A 136 8.45 -2.61 5.00
CA VAL A 136 8.48 -4.07 5.05
C VAL A 136 7.55 -4.56 6.14
N VAL A 137 6.49 -5.28 5.76
CA VAL A 137 5.55 -5.92 6.70
C VAL A 137 6.07 -7.31 7.09
N ASN A 138 6.39 -8.17 6.13
CA ASN A 138 7.01 -9.47 6.40
C ASN A 138 8.54 -9.34 6.38
N VAL A 139 9.09 -8.93 7.52
CA VAL A 139 10.54 -8.69 7.66
C VAL A 139 11.35 -9.98 7.62
N ASP A 140 10.83 -11.07 8.18
CA ASP A 140 11.50 -12.38 8.13
C ASP A 140 11.55 -12.91 6.70
N GLY A 141 10.41 -12.92 6.02
CA GLY A 141 10.34 -13.36 4.63
C GLY A 141 11.26 -12.55 3.70
N ARG A 142 11.32 -11.20 3.84
CA ARG A 142 12.28 -10.39 3.08
C ARG A 142 13.73 -10.74 3.40
N HIS A 143 14.05 -10.94 4.68
CA HIS A 143 15.42 -11.29 5.11
C HIS A 143 15.86 -12.58 4.42
N HIS A 144 15.10 -13.64 4.60
CA HIS A 144 15.43 -14.96 4.06
C HIS A 144 15.41 -15.00 2.54
N PHE A 145 14.41 -14.36 1.90
CA PHE A 145 14.35 -14.30 0.44
C PHE A 145 15.60 -13.68 -0.20
N LEU A 146 16.19 -12.67 0.41
CA LEU A 146 17.38 -12.00 -0.14
C LEU A 146 18.70 -12.62 0.32
N SER A 147 18.75 -13.23 1.51
CA SER A 147 19.99 -13.75 2.11
C SER A 147 20.28 -15.21 1.73
N ASP A 148 19.23 -16.01 1.57
CA ASP A 148 19.34 -17.45 1.42
C ASP A 148 19.15 -17.90 -0.03
N PRO A 149 19.63 -19.08 -0.44
CA PRO A 149 19.17 -19.75 -1.65
C PRO A 149 17.66 -19.92 -1.58
N ASN A 150 16.97 -19.68 -2.69
CA ASN A 150 15.51 -19.70 -2.73
C ASN A 150 14.97 -20.02 -4.12
N THR A 151 13.71 -20.44 -4.16
CA THR A 151 12.87 -20.46 -5.35
C THR A 151 12.23 -19.07 -5.60
N PRO A 152 11.62 -18.82 -6.77
CA PRO A 152 10.82 -17.61 -7.00
C PRO A 152 9.63 -17.45 -6.03
N ASP A 153 9.14 -18.52 -5.45
CA ASP A 153 7.92 -18.55 -4.64
C ASP A 153 8.17 -18.72 -3.12
N SER A 154 9.39 -19.05 -2.70
CA SER A 154 9.79 -19.20 -1.29
C SER A 154 9.62 -17.91 -0.49
N ASN A 155 9.49 -18.05 0.83
CA ASN A 155 9.42 -16.95 1.80
C ASN A 155 8.26 -15.97 1.57
N ARG A 156 7.16 -16.42 0.97
CA ARG A 156 5.95 -15.64 0.82
C ARG A 156 5.25 -15.40 2.17
N SER A 157 5.10 -16.46 2.94
CA SER A 157 4.34 -16.54 4.18
C SER A 157 5.09 -15.99 5.40
N LEU A 158 4.40 -15.82 6.52
CA LEU A 158 5.02 -15.60 7.82
C LEU A 158 5.72 -16.89 8.27
N ARG A 159 6.84 -16.75 8.96
CA ARG A 159 7.62 -17.88 9.46
C ARG A 159 7.03 -18.39 10.80
N ILE A 160 5.78 -18.81 10.73
CA ILE A 160 5.08 -19.50 11.81
C ILE A 160 5.24 -20.99 11.54
N PRO A 161 5.92 -21.74 12.43
CA PRO A 161 6.10 -23.17 12.23
C PRO A 161 4.79 -23.88 11.96
N THR A 162 4.74 -24.70 10.93
CA THR A 162 3.56 -25.41 10.47
C THR A 162 3.94 -26.84 10.10
N ASP A 163 3.15 -27.78 10.54
CA ASP A 163 3.22 -29.20 10.23
C ASP A 163 2.22 -29.45 9.08
N ASP A 164 2.71 -29.40 7.83
CA ASP A 164 1.86 -29.43 6.63
C ASP A 164 1.44 -30.88 6.28
N ASP A 165 2.26 -31.89 6.56
CA ASP A 165 2.02 -33.31 6.27
C ASP A 165 1.36 -34.05 7.46
N ARG A 166 1.44 -33.49 8.69
CA ARG A 166 0.84 -33.98 9.94
C ARG A 166 1.57 -35.17 10.54
N ASP A 167 2.86 -35.19 10.44
CA ASP A 167 3.72 -36.20 11.05
C ASP A 167 4.09 -35.86 12.51
N GLY A 168 3.90 -34.58 12.92
CA GLY A 168 4.19 -34.05 14.26
C GLY A 168 5.47 -33.25 14.35
N LEU A 169 6.21 -33.10 13.25
CA LEU A 169 7.31 -32.16 13.10
C LEU A 169 6.77 -30.89 12.43
N ALA A 170 7.58 -29.88 12.22
CA ALA A 170 7.15 -28.65 11.56
C ALA A 170 8.30 -28.00 10.82
N ASP A 171 8.08 -27.58 9.57
CA ASP A 171 9.05 -26.91 8.71
C ASP A 171 10.35 -27.75 8.49
N GLU A 172 10.31 -29.07 8.54
CA GLU A 172 11.52 -29.92 8.53
C GLU A 172 11.99 -30.33 7.13
N ASP A 173 11.15 -30.23 6.10
CA ASP A 173 11.49 -30.65 4.74
C ASP A 173 11.29 -29.53 3.70
N ALA A 174 12.01 -28.44 3.90
CA ALA A 174 12.01 -27.30 2.97
C ALA A 174 12.97 -27.53 1.78
N PRO A 175 12.72 -26.90 0.62
CA PRO A 175 13.64 -26.91 -0.51
C PRO A 175 15.06 -26.45 -0.16
N GLU A 176 16.09 -27.13 -0.69
CA GLU A 176 17.51 -26.91 -0.40
C GLU A 176 18.35 -26.75 -1.67
N ASP A 177 19.40 -25.91 -1.62
CA ASP A 177 20.40 -25.76 -2.68
C ASP A 177 21.38 -26.97 -2.65
N LEU A 178 21.09 -28.00 -3.41
CA LEU A 178 21.85 -29.24 -3.42
C LEU A 178 23.20 -29.18 -4.16
N ASP A 179 23.31 -28.34 -5.19
CA ASP A 179 24.52 -28.18 -5.98
C ASP A 179 25.41 -27.01 -5.54
N ALA A 180 25.01 -26.30 -4.48
CA ALA A 180 25.70 -25.17 -3.85
C ALA A 180 25.97 -24.00 -4.82
N ASP A 181 25.05 -23.73 -5.75
CA ASP A 181 25.19 -22.67 -6.73
C ASP A 181 24.54 -21.34 -6.29
N GLY A 182 23.92 -21.32 -5.11
CA GLY A 182 23.26 -20.15 -4.50
C GLY A 182 21.80 -19.96 -4.95
N ASN A 183 21.22 -20.92 -5.63
CA ASN A 183 19.82 -20.93 -6.04
C ASN A 183 19.18 -22.28 -5.70
N ILE A 184 17.87 -22.29 -5.58
CA ILE A 184 17.06 -23.50 -5.56
C ILE A 184 16.35 -23.54 -6.90
N CYS A 185 16.75 -24.49 -7.76
CA CYS A 185 16.23 -24.68 -9.10
C CYS A 185 15.33 -25.92 -9.18
N ALA A 186 14.86 -26.27 -10.36
CA ALA A 186 14.03 -27.45 -10.55
C ALA A 186 14.87 -28.71 -10.72
N MET A 187 14.33 -29.84 -10.27
CA MET A 187 14.87 -31.19 -10.53
C MET A 187 14.10 -31.87 -11.65
N ARG A 188 14.84 -32.59 -12.56
CA ARG A 188 14.24 -33.45 -13.56
C ARG A 188 14.96 -34.81 -13.67
N LYS A 189 14.19 -35.84 -14.02
CA LYS A 189 14.71 -37.20 -14.21
C LYS A 189 14.32 -37.73 -15.59
N LYS A 190 15.24 -38.42 -16.24
CA LYS A 190 14.90 -39.18 -17.46
C LYS A 190 13.88 -40.24 -17.15
N ASP A 191 12.76 -40.19 -17.88
CA ASP A 191 11.63 -41.08 -17.68
C ASP A 191 10.95 -41.34 -19.03
N PRO A 192 11.00 -42.57 -19.55
CA PRO A 192 10.35 -42.90 -20.82
C PRO A 192 8.81 -42.81 -20.77
N PHE A 193 8.23 -42.65 -19.58
CA PHE A 193 6.82 -42.41 -19.35
C PHE A 193 6.53 -41.00 -18.83
N GLY A 194 7.55 -40.14 -18.81
CA GLY A 194 7.46 -38.76 -18.31
C GLY A 194 6.45 -37.93 -19.10
N ARG A 195 6.05 -36.83 -18.49
CA ARG A 195 5.06 -35.92 -19.06
C ARG A 195 5.66 -34.75 -19.83
N TYR A 196 6.99 -34.70 -19.92
CA TYR A 196 7.71 -33.61 -20.57
C TYR A 196 8.66 -34.12 -21.60
N ARG A 197 8.95 -33.31 -22.62
CA ARG A 197 10.05 -33.52 -23.56
C ARG A 197 10.87 -32.24 -23.69
N THR A 198 12.08 -32.35 -24.13
CA THR A 198 12.91 -31.20 -24.49
C THR A 198 12.23 -30.40 -25.61
N ASP A 199 12.23 -29.07 -25.47
CA ASP A 199 11.75 -28.19 -26.52
C ASP A 199 12.65 -28.33 -27.77
N PRO A 200 12.07 -28.60 -28.96
CA PRO A 200 12.87 -28.88 -30.17
C PRO A 200 13.63 -27.65 -30.70
N GLU A 201 13.21 -26.44 -30.35
CA GLU A 201 13.85 -25.19 -30.79
C GLU A 201 14.76 -24.59 -29.71
N GLU A 202 14.51 -24.93 -28.43
CA GLU A 202 15.30 -24.46 -27.29
C GLU A 202 15.57 -25.62 -26.31
N PRO A 203 16.66 -26.37 -26.48
CA PRO A 203 16.93 -27.56 -25.70
C PRO A 203 17.07 -27.38 -24.19
N ARG A 204 17.22 -26.14 -23.70
CA ARG A 204 17.24 -25.85 -22.26
C ARG A 204 15.86 -25.97 -21.64
N LEU A 205 14.81 -25.76 -22.42
CA LEU A 205 13.43 -25.76 -21.95
C LEU A 205 12.79 -27.15 -22.08
N MET A 206 11.78 -27.37 -21.26
CA MET A 206 10.92 -28.55 -21.32
C MET A 206 9.49 -28.13 -21.64
N VAL A 207 8.84 -28.89 -22.51
CA VAL A 207 7.45 -28.69 -22.86
C VAL A 207 6.63 -29.93 -22.49
N PRO A 208 5.41 -29.71 -21.92
CA PRO A 208 4.54 -30.82 -21.61
C PRO A 208 4.09 -31.54 -22.90
N VAL A 209 4.01 -32.87 -22.85
CA VAL A 209 3.44 -33.67 -23.93
C VAL A 209 1.94 -33.75 -23.83
N LYS A 210 1.26 -33.92 -24.96
CA LYS A 210 -0.19 -34.09 -24.97
C LYS A 210 -0.59 -35.46 -24.38
N PRO A 211 -1.80 -35.59 -23.83
CA PRO A 211 -2.32 -36.86 -23.38
C PRO A 211 -2.19 -37.96 -24.48
N GLY A 212 -1.53 -39.05 -24.16
CA GLY A 212 -1.26 -40.16 -25.07
C GLY A 212 0.06 -40.09 -25.86
N GLU A 213 0.80 -38.97 -25.80
CA GLU A 213 2.15 -38.84 -26.30
C GLU A 213 3.18 -39.36 -25.26
N LYS A 214 4.32 -39.82 -25.72
CA LYS A 214 5.45 -40.21 -24.85
C LYS A 214 6.34 -39.01 -24.61
N GLY A 215 6.64 -38.74 -23.34
CA GLY A 215 7.67 -37.81 -22.95
C GLY A 215 9.04 -38.49 -22.74
N GLU A 216 9.99 -37.76 -22.27
CA GLU A 216 11.37 -38.13 -22.02
C GLU A 216 11.80 -37.85 -20.58
N TRP A 217 11.05 -36.99 -19.91
CA TRP A 217 11.37 -36.42 -18.60
C TRP A 217 10.15 -36.35 -17.66
N SER A 218 10.42 -36.61 -16.39
CA SER A 218 9.55 -36.20 -15.28
C SER A 218 10.18 -35.05 -14.51
N LEU A 219 9.39 -34.00 -14.19
CA LEU A 219 9.78 -32.99 -13.24
C LEU A 219 9.53 -33.52 -11.82
N LEU A 220 10.49 -33.31 -10.93
CA LEU A 220 10.46 -33.81 -9.56
C LEU A 220 10.15 -32.73 -8.53
N GLY A 221 9.99 -31.45 -8.94
CA GLY A 221 9.84 -30.32 -8.06
C GLY A 221 11.13 -29.50 -7.95
N ASP A 222 11.19 -28.68 -6.92
CA ASP A 222 12.36 -27.88 -6.57
C ASP A 222 13.46 -28.75 -5.94
N GLU A 223 14.70 -28.26 -5.92
CA GLU A 223 15.83 -28.93 -5.26
C GLU A 223 15.53 -29.15 -3.77
N GLY A 224 15.90 -30.34 -3.27
CA GLY A 224 15.79 -30.74 -1.89
C GLY A 224 15.95 -32.23 -1.72
N VAL A 225 16.00 -32.70 -0.49
CA VAL A 225 16.10 -34.11 -0.15
C VAL A 225 14.96 -34.47 0.81
N ASP A 226 14.68 -35.72 1.01
CA ASP A 226 13.80 -36.25 2.04
C ASP A 226 14.56 -36.18 3.38
N ASN A 227 14.25 -35.18 4.19
CA ASN A 227 14.97 -34.86 5.42
C ASN A 227 14.46 -35.65 6.64
N ASP A 228 13.20 -36.09 6.66
CA ASP A 228 12.57 -36.86 7.72
C ASP A 228 12.55 -38.38 7.44
N GLY A 229 12.70 -38.78 6.18
CA GLY A 229 12.80 -40.20 5.77
C GLY A 229 11.46 -40.85 5.44
N ASP A 230 10.42 -40.08 5.16
CA ASP A 230 9.09 -40.58 4.79
C ASP A 230 8.98 -41.00 3.32
N GLY A 231 9.94 -40.60 2.49
CA GLY A 231 10.04 -40.93 1.07
C GLY A 231 9.48 -39.87 0.14
N GLN A 232 9.01 -38.74 0.67
CA GLN A 232 8.65 -37.54 -0.10
C GLN A 232 9.84 -36.54 -0.09
N VAL A 233 9.73 -35.40 -0.74
CA VAL A 233 10.80 -34.40 -0.84
C VAL A 233 10.13 -33.04 -0.93
N ASN A 234 10.49 -32.14 -0.05
CA ASN A 234 9.99 -30.76 0.03
C ASN A 234 8.48 -30.65 0.30
N GLU A 235 7.91 -31.51 1.12
CA GLU A 235 6.46 -31.47 1.45
C GLU A 235 6.14 -30.54 2.61
N ASP A 236 7.07 -30.27 3.51
CA ASP A 236 6.85 -29.41 4.68
C ASP A 236 7.76 -28.16 4.65
N GLY A 237 7.29 -27.17 3.88
CA GLY A 237 8.01 -25.92 3.65
C GLY A 237 7.88 -24.93 4.79
N GLU A 238 8.87 -24.02 4.89
CA GLU A 238 8.95 -23.00 5.96
C GLU A 238 7.77 -22.03 5.97
N GLY A 239 6.88 -22.21 6.95
CA GLY A 239 5.83 -21.25 7.31
C GLY A 239 4.70 -21.13 6.28
N TYR A 240 3.48 -21.43 6.71
CA TYR A 240 2.30 -21.47 5.82
C TYR A 240 1.37 -20.27 5.93
N VAL A 241 1.41 -19.49 7.04
CA VAL A 241 0.45 -18.41 7.26
C VAL A 241 0.70 -17.23 6.32
N ASP A 242 -0.22 -17.03 5.38
CA ASP A 242 -0.19 -15.88 4.46
C ASP A 242 -0.57 -14.60 5.21
N PRO A 243 0.32 -13.61 5.33
CA PRO A 243 0.04 -12.36 6.05
C PRO A 243 -1.10 -11.57 5.44
N ASN A 244 -1.50 -11.82 4.20
CA ASN A 244 -2.64 -11.17 3.56
C ASN A 244 -3.90 -12.06 3.53
N ARG A 245 -3.98 -13.05 4.43
CA ARG A 245 -5.17 -13.88 4.73
C ARG A 245 -5.48 -13.91 6.23
N ASN A 246 -4.66 -13.27 7.05
CA ASN A 246 -4.70 -13.37 8.52
C ASN A 246 -5.26 -12.11 9.22
N TRP A 247 -5.88 -11.17 8.46
CA TRP A 247 -6.51 -9.97 9.03
C TRP A 247 -7.90 -10.24 9.61
N GLY A 248 -8.32 -9.45 10.62
CA GLY A 248 -9.49 -9.74 11.43
C GLY A 248 -10.86 -9.53 10.79
N PHE A 249 -10.97 -8.76 9.70
CA PHE A 249 -12.23 -8.58 9.01
C PHE A 249 -12.43 -9.68 7.95
N ASP A 250 -13.63 -10.30 7.96
CA ASP A 250 -14.03 -11.36 7.03
C ASP A 250 -13.03 -12.54 6.94
N TRP A 251 -12.33 -12.81 8.04
CA TRP A 251 -11.43 -13.96 8.15
C TRP A 251 -12.22 -15.27 8.01
N ALA A 252 -11.63 -16.25 7.36
CA ALA A 252 -12.19 -17.58 7.24
C ALA A 252 -11.14 -18.63 7.64
N PRO A 253 -11.59 -19.78 8.23
CA PRO A 253 -10.66 -20.80 8.69
C PRO A 253 -9.91 -21.50 7.54
N PRO A 254 -8.78 -22.19 7.80
CA PRO A 254 -7.89 -22.75 6.77
C PRO A 254 -8.56 -23.67 5.74
N TYR A 255 -9.60 -24.41 6.11
CA TYR A 255 -10.35 -25.26 5.17
C TYR A 255 -11.23 -24.47 4.18
N VAL A 256 -11.41 -23.15 4.38
CA VAL A 256 -12.12 -22.22 3.47
C VAL A 256 -11.11 -21.33 2.75
N GLN A 257 -10.13 -20.81 3.48
CA GLN A 257 -9.08 -19.94 2.99
C GLN A 257 -7.72 -20.51 3.38
N GLY A 258 -7.02 -21.14 2.45
CA GLY A 258 -5.65 -21.60 2.70
C GLY A 258 -4.75 -20.45 3.16
N GLY A 259 -3.84 -20.72 4.07
CA GLY A 259 -2.92 -19.75 4.63
C GLY A 259 -3.51 -18.77 5.65
N SER A 260 -4.76 -18.90 6.06
CA SER A 260 -5.39 -17.93 6.98
C SER A 260 -4.91 -18.03 8.44
N GLY A 261 -4.12 -19.06 8.78
CA GLY A 261 -3.69 -19.33 10.15
C GLY A 261 -4.81 -19.88 11.04
N GLU A 262 -4.49 -20.25 12.26
CA GLU A 262 -5.44 -20.83 13.21
C GLU A 262 -6.54 -19.86 13.64
N TYR A 263 -6.22 -18.57 13.74
CA TYR A 263 -7.13 -17.47 14.11
C TYR A 263 -6.64 -16.15 13.49
N PRO A 264 -7.53 -15.15 13.37
CA PRO A 264 -7.14 -13.85 12.80
C PRO A 264 -6.08 -13.17 13.67
N PHE A 265 -5.07 -12.58 13.02
CA PHE A 265 -3.90 -11.99 13.69
C PHE A 265 -3.09 -12.99 14.53
N SER A 266 -2.99 -14.25 14.07
CA SER A 266 -2.04 -15.22 14.64
C SER A 266 -0.60 -14.80 14.41
N GLY A 267 -0.31 -14.05 13.33
CA GLY A 267 0.98 -13.39 13.13
C GLY A 267 1.19 -12.25 14.13
N VAL A 268 2.20 -12.40 15.01
CA VAL A 268 2.43 -11.44 16.10
C VAL A 268 2.88 -10.08 15.59
N GLY A 269 3.72 -10.05 14.56
CA GLY A 269 4.14 -8.82 13.89
C GLY A 269 2.98 -8.10 13.23
N LEU A 270 2.12 -8.85 12.54
CA LEU A 270 0.92 -8.34 11.87
C LEU A 270 -0.09 -7.75 12.86
N LYS A 271 -0.28 -8.40 14.01
CA LYS A 271 -1.12 -7.89 15.09
C LYS A 271 -0.63 -6.53 15.60
N GLY A 272 0.68 -6.40 15.88
CA GLY A 272 1.28 -5.14 16.32
C GLY A 272 1.09 -4.02 15.29
N LEU A 273 1.26 -4.32 14.00
CA LEU A 273 1.01 -3.39 12.90
C LEU A 273 -0.46 -2.94 12.87
N ALA A 274 -1.41 -3.87 13.00
CA ALA A 274 -2.84 -3.56 13.00
C ALA A 274 -3.22 -2.66 14.19
N GLU A 275 -2.73 -2.94 15.39
CA GLU A 275 -2.95 -2.13 16.60
C GLU A 275 -2.38 -0.71 16.42
N TRP A 276 -1.18 -0.59 15.87
CA TRP A 276 -0.57 0.69 15.56
C TRP A 276 -1.37 1.47 14.52
N ALA A 277 -1.82 0.82 13.43
CA ALA A 277 -2.62 1.46 12.39
C ALA A 277 -3.99 1.93 12.93
N MET A 278 -4.65 1.15 13.79
CA MET A 278 -5.91 1.54 14.45
C MET A 278 -5.75 2.77 15.33
N ALA A 279 -4.57 2.97 15.95
CA ALA A 279 -4.28 4.17 16.73
C ALA A 279 -4.09 5.43 15.85
N LYS A 280 -3.82 5.27 14.56
CA LYS A 280 -3.72 6.36 13.59
C LYS A 280 -5.11 6.66 12.99
N THR A 281 -6.00 7.18 13.83
CA THR A 281 -7.43 7.38 13.50
C THR A 281 -7.70 8.25 12.27
N ASN A 282 -6.72 8.97 11.77
CA ASN A 282 -6.80 9.86 10.62
C ASN A 282 -6.41 9.23 9.27
N ILE A 283 -6.12 7.94 9.22
CA ILE A 283 -5.84 7.24 7.95
C ILE A 283 -7.09 7.29 7.06
N ALA A 284 -6.98 8.02 5.94
CA ALA A 284 -8.06 8.21 4.98
C ALA A 284 -7.89 7.35 3.72
N PHE A 285 -6.66 6.99 3.41
CA PHE A 285 -6.32 6.16 2.24
C PHE A 285 -5.12 5.27 2.52
N VAL A 286 -5.15 4.05 1.98
CA VAL A 286 -4.10 3.02 2.07
C VAL A 286 -3.64 2.62 0.67
N TRP A 287 -2.33 2.55 0.46
CA TRP A 287 -1.70 1.85 -0.66
C TRP A 287 -0.86 0.71 -0.12
N SER A 288 -1.18 -0.53 -0.50
CA SER A 288 -0.43 -1.73 -0.15
C SER A 288 0.22 -2.31 -1.40
N TYR A 289 1.53 -2.51 -1.38
CA TYR A 289 2.30 -2.97 -2.53
C TYR A 289 2.58 -4.46 -2.46
N HIS A 290 2.20 -5.14 -3.52
CA HIS A 290 2.39 -6.55 -3.80
C HIS A 290 3.14 -6.77 -5.12
N ASN A 291 3.47 -7.99 -5.46
CA ASN A 291 4.04 -8.46 -6.74
C ASN A 291 3.35 -9.76 -7.17
N ASN A 292 3.02 -9.91 -8.43
CA ASN A 292 3.25 -9.10 -9.61
C ASN A 292 1.98 -9.06 -10.49
N GLY A 293 2.05 -8.36 -11.61
CA GLY A 293 1.00 -8.42 -12.63
C GLY A 293 0.60 -7.07 -13.23
N GLY A 294 1.09 -5.95 -12.69
CA GLY A 294 0.75 -4.62 -13.18
C GLY A 294 -0.74 -4.29 -12.93
N MET A 295 -1.19 -4.38 -11.69
CA MET A 295 -2.60 -4.15 -11.34
C MET A 295 -2.72 -3.11 -10.22
N ILE A 296 -3.81 -2.36 -10.24
CA ILE A 296 -4.28 -1.51 -9.15
C ILE A 296 -5.65 -2.06 -8.74
N LEU A 297 -5.70 -2.77 -7.64
CA LEU A 297 -6.89 -3.49 -7.18
C LEU A 297 -7.63 -2.70 -6.10
N ARG A 298 -8.96 -2.67 -6.19
CA ARG A 298 -9.85 -2.28 -5.09
C ARG A 298 -10.74 -3.44 -4.68
N GLY A 299 -11.29 -3.37 -3.48
CA GLY A 299 -12.35 -4.27 -3.07
C GLY A 299 -13.68 -4.08 -3.84
N PRO A 300 -14.68 -4.90 -3.55
CA PRO A 300 -14.62 -5.91 -2.51
C PRO A 300 -13.77 -7.14 -2.88
N SER A 301 -13.30 -7.86 -1.86
CA SER A 301 -12.46 -9.06 -2.03
C SER A 301 -13.26 -10.30 -2.38
N ARG A 302 -14.59 -10.29 -2.13
CA ARG A 302 -15.49 -11.36 -2.51
C ARG A 302 -16.90 -10.85 -2.85
N LYS A 303 -17.58 -11.57 -3.72
CA LYS A 303 -18.94 -11.24 -4.17
C LYS A 303 -19.95 -11.12 -3.01
N GLY A 304 -19.82 -11.94 -1.99
CA GLY A 304 -20.74 -11.98 -0.85
C GLY A 304 -20.73 -10.71 0.03
N LEU A 305 -19.69 -9.88 -0.03
CA LEU A 305 -19.66 -8.58 0.65
C LEU A 305 -20.57 -7.54 -0.03
N GLY A 306 -20.96 -7.77 -1.29
CA GLY A 306 -21.74 -6.85 -2.10
C GLY A 306 -20.87 -5.71 -2.64
N GLU A 307 -21.45 -4.94 -3.54
CA GLU A 307 -20.76 -3.78 -4.13
C GLU A 307 -20.59 -2.65 -3.09
N TYR A 308 -19.47 -1.95 -3.18
CA TYR A 308 -19.27 -0.72 -2.41
C TYR A 308 -20.31 0.36 -2.80
N PRO A 309 -20.62 1.31 -1.91
CA PRO A 309 -21.48 2.45 -2.25
C PRO A 309 -20.99 3.14 -3.52
N GLN A 310 -21.94 3.46 -4.42
CA GLN A 310 -21.61 4.04 -5.74
C GLN A 310 -20.76 5.31 -5.65
N GLN A 311 -20.95 6.10 -4.60
CA GLN A 311 -20.16 7.31 -4.37
C GLN A 311 -18.69 6.98 -4.06
N ASP A 312 -18.43 5.91 -3.31
CA ASP A 312 -17.07 5.45 -3.04
C ASP A 312 -16.46 4.83 -4.32
N VAL A 313 -17.24 4.06 -5.07
CA VAL A 313 -16.82 3.53 -6.38
C VAL A 313 -16.38 4.66 -7.31
N ALA A 314 -17.11 5.78 -7.35
CA ALA A 314 -16.75 6.93 -8.18
C ALA A 314 -15.38 7.54 -7.78
N VAL A 315 -15.03 7.55 -6.48
CA VAL A 315 -13.71 7.99 -5.99
C VAL A 315 -12.62 7.01 -6.45
N TYR A 316 -12.85 5.71 -6.25
CA TYR A 316 -11.93 4.66 -6.71
C TYR A 316 -11.71 4.73 -8.22
N ASP A 317 -12.78 4.80 -9.01
CA ASP A 317 -12.69 4.86 -10.47
C ASP A 317 -11.93 6.09 -10.95
N TYR A 318 -12.16 7.25 -10.33
CA TYR A 318 -11.45 8.47 -10.66
C TYR A 318 -9.95 8.35 -10.40
N LEU A 319 -9.56 7.88 -9.21
CA LEU A 319 -8.16 7.76 -8.82
C LEU A 319 -7.45 6.59 -9.51
N GLY A 320 -8.09 5.43 -9.63
CA GLY A 320 -7.51 4.23 -10.25
C GLY A 320 -7.22 4.41 -11.73
N LYS A 321 -8.15 5.03 -12.48
CA LYS A 321 -7.94 5.36 -13.90
C LYS A 321 -6.83 6.38 -14.14
N GLN A 322 -6.57 7.26 -13.19
CA GLN A 322 -5.38 8.12 -13.26
C GLN A 322 -4.11 7.34 -12.89
N GLY A 323 -4.20 6.39 -11.96
CA GLY A 323 -3.11 5.46 -11.65
C GLY A 323 -2.62 4.72 -12.89
N GLU A 324 -3.51 4.16 -13.72
CA GLU A 324 -3.18 3.53 -15.01
C GLU A 324 -2.39 4.44 -15.96
N ARG A 325 -2.69 5.74 -15.96
CA ARG A 325 -1.98 6.72 -16.80
C ARG A 325 -0.61 7.08 -16.24
N ILE A 326 -0.47 7.08 -14.92
CA ILE A 326 0.80 7.39 -14.24
C ILE A 326 1.74 6.20 -14.34
N ILE A 327 1.21 4.97 -14.30
CA ILE A 327 1.97 3.72 -14.40
C ILE A 327 1.52 2.96 -15.65
N PRO A 328 2.04 3.31 -16.84
CA PRO A 328 1.68 2.63 -18.08
C PRO A 328 1.91 1.12 -18.00
N GLY A 329 0.95 0.34 -18.46
CA GLY A 329 0.98 -1.12 -18.36
C GLY A 329 0.20 -1.69 -17.19
N TYR A 330 -0.15 -0.86 -16.19
CA TYR A 330 -1.02 -1.31 -15.10
C TYR A 330 -2.48 -1.19 -15.47
N ARG A 331 -3.33 -1.99 -14.79
CA ARG A 331 -4.79 -1.98 -14.94
C ARG A 331 -5.47 -1.77 -13.61
N TYR A 332 -6.47 -0.90 -13.59
CA TYR A 332 -7.36 -0.73 -12.46
C TYR A 332 -8.48 -1.78 -12.50
N MET A 333 -8.62 -2.56 -11.42
CA MET A 333 -9.45 -3.76 -11.39
C MET A 333 -10.17 -3.92 -10.04
N ILE A 334 -11.14 -4.85 -10.01
CA ILE A 334 -11.89 -5.22 -8.79
C ILE A 334 -11.44 -6.61 -8.36
N SER A 335 -10.94 -6.77 -7.13
CA SER A 335 -10.32 -8.00 -6.63
C SER A 335 -11.14 -9.26 -6.91
N TRP A 336 -12.34 -9.39 -6.37
CA TRP A 336 -13.13 -10.63 -6.53
C TRP A 336 -13.59 -10.90 -7.96
N LYS A 337 -13.82 -9.84 -8.74
CA LYS A 337 -14.43 -9.95 -10.06
C LYS A 337 -13.42 -10.20 -11.17
N ASP A 338 -12.30 -9.49 -11.09
CA ASP A 338 -11.31 -9.44 -12.16
C ASP A 338 -10.06 -10.27 -11.82
N LEU A 339 -9.93 -10.72 -10.56
CA LEU A 339 -8.83 -11.54 -10.09
C LEU A 339 -9.35 -12.83 -9.44
N TYR A 340 -9.55 -12.87 -8.12
CA TYR A 340 -10.09 -14.01 -7.37
C TYR A 340 -10.68 -13.58 -6.02
N THR A 341 -11.43 -14.49 -5.39
CA THR A 341 -11.99 -14.28 -4.06
C THR A 341 -10.94 -14.50 -2.98
N THR A 342 -10.88 -13.60 -1.97
CA THR A 342 -10.05 -13.74 -0.78
C THR A 342 -10.86 -13.48 0.49
N TYR A 343 -10.35 -14.01 1.61
CA TYR A 343 -10.84 -13.77 2.95
C TYR A 343 -9.69 -13.33 3.85
N GLY A 344 -9.98 -12.47 4.84
CA GLY A 344 -9.00 -12.04 5.82
C GLY A 344 -7.86 -11.20 5.24
N ASP A 345 -8.10 -10.44 4.16
CA ASP A 345 -7.11 -9.57 3.54
C ASP A 345 -7.06 -8.17 4.16
N SER A 346 -5.92 -7.51 4.00
CA SER A 346 -5.64 -6.17 4.52
C SER A 346 -6.56 -5.10 3.92
N GLY A 347 -7.03 -5.28 2.68
CA GLY A 347 -7.86 -4.31 1.97
C GLY A 347 -9.25 -4.19 2.57
N GLU A 348 -9.93 -5.32 2.78
CA GLU A 348 -11.22 -5.30 3.45
C GLU A 348 -11.10 -4.88 4.91
N TRP A 349 -10.04 -5.29 5.60
CA TRP A 349 -9.81 -4.81 6.95
C TRP A 349 -9.63 -3.28 6.99
N ALA A 350 -8.85 -2.70 6.10
CA ALA A 350 -8.65 -1.24 6.05
C ALA A 350 -9.96 -0.50 5.73
N THR A 351 -10.75 -1.00 4.79
CA THR A 351 -12.00 -0.34 4.39
C THR A 351 -13.10 -0.50 5.43
N GLN A 352 -13.24 -1.68 6.03
CA GLN A 352 -14.35 -2.03 6.92
C GLN A 352 -14.04 -1.78 8.41
N THR A 353 -12.75 -1.61 8.78
CA THR A 353 -12.34 -1.33 10.16
C THR A 353 -11.89 0.12 10.34
N LEU A 354 -11.02 0.61 9.45
CA LEU A 354 -10.55 2.00 9.52
C LEU A 354 -11.50 2.98 8.80
N GLY A 355 -12.32 2.49 7.87
CA GLY A 355 -13.16 3.32 7.00
C GLY A 355 -12.34 4.07 5.94
N ALA A 356 -11.12 3.64 5.70
CA ALA A 356 -10.20 4.20 4.71
C ALA A 356 -10.50 3.68 3.30
N TYR A 357 -10.13 4.43 2.28
CA TYR A 357 -10.02 3.90 0.91
C TYR A 357 -8.76 3.04 0.81
N PHE A 358 -8.76 2.05 -0.07
CA PHE A 358 -7.65 1.11 -0.19
C PHE A 358 -7.35 0.75 -1.65
N TYR A 359 -6.06 0.75 -2.01
CA TYR A 359 -5.56 0.09 -3.20
C TYR A 359 -4.49 -0.94 -2.84
N CYS A 360 -4.61 -2.13 -3.42
CA CYS A 360 -3.52 -3.08 -3.57
C CYS A 360 -2.90 -2.86 -4.96
N ALA A 361 -1.59 -2.68 -5.02
CA ALA A 361 -0.88 -2.56 -6.29
C ALA A 361 0.02 -3.78 -6.49
N GLU A 362 -0.30 -4.60 -7.48
CA GLU A 362 0.53 -5.71 -7.95
C GLU A 362 1.60 -5.17 -8.88
N VAL A 363 2.77 -4.90 -8.32
CA VAL A 363 3.88 -4.20 -8.98
C VAL A 363 4.53 -5.08 -10.02
N PHE A 364 5.08 -4.46 -11.07
CA PHE A 364 5.76 -5.10 -12.18
C PHE A 364 4.86 -5.97 -13.04
N ALA A 365 4.80 -5.63 -14.32
CA ALA A 365 4.08 -6.39 -15.34
C ALA A 365 5.10 -6.99 -16.32
N PRO A 366 5.65 -8.17 -16.01
CA PRO A 366 6.77 -8.74 -16.78
C PRO A 366 6.47 -8.83 -18.28
N GLU A 367 5.23 -9.17 -18.66
CA GLU A 367 4.83 -9.30 -20.04
C GLU A 367 4.87 -7.97 -20.80
N SER A 368 4.43 -6.87 -20.20
CA SER A 368 4.38 -5.57 -20.85
C SER A 368 5.65 -4.73 -20.62
N GLU A 369 6.31 -4.91 -19.49
CA GLU A 369 7.47 -4.09 -19.10
C GLU A 369 8.81 -4.70 -19.52
N ALA A 370 8.94 -6.03 -19.46
CA ALA A 370 10.20 -6.72 -19.73
C ALA A 370 10.19 -7.56 -21.01
N PHE A 371 9.27 -8.50 -21.14
CA PHE A 371 9.37 -9.54 -22.16
C PHE A 371 8.82 -9.16 -23.54
N LYS A 372 8.02 -8.14 -23.64
CA LYS A 372 7.45 -7.55 -24.89
C LYS A 372 7.11 -8.57 -25.98
N GLY A 373 5.94 -8.92 -26.12
CA GLY A 373 5.46 -9.87 -27.13
C GLY A 373 4.05 -10.32 -26.84
N VAL A 374 3.42 -9.62 -25.93
CA VAL A 374 2.15 -9.98 -25.36
C VAL A 374 1.02 -9.58 -26.27
N SER A 375 0.17 -10.53 -26.51
CA SER A 375 -1.18 -10.30 -27.00
C SER A 375 -1.95 -9.33 -26.08
N GLU A 376 -2.98 -8.74 -26.63
CA GLU A 376 -3.88 -7.87 -25.88
C GLU A 376 -4.45 -8.60 -24.66
N ARG A 377 -4.18 -8.08 -23.46
CA ARG A 377 -4.83 -8.58 -22.24
C ARG A 377 -6.35 -8.41 -22.35
N PRO A 378 -7.16 -9.37 -21.86
CA PRO A 378 -8.60 -9.21 -21.81
C PRO A 378 -9.01 -7.94 -21.06
N GLU A 379 -10.04 -7.25 -21.53
CA GLU A 379 -10.61 -6.12 -20.80
C GLU A 379 -11.18 -6.58 -19.45
N PRO A 380 -10.98 -5.83 -18.36
CA PRO A 380 -11.50 -6.16 -17.03
C PRO A 380 -13.02 -6.43 -17.07
N GLY A 381 -13.46 -7.52 -16.44
CA GLY A 381 -14.87 -7.90 -16.34
C GLY A 381 -15.48 -8.55 -17.59
N THR A 382 -14.70 -8.83 -18.62
CA THR A 382 -15.20 -9.46 -19.86
C THR A 382 -15.22 -10.98 -19.82
N ARG A 383 -14.56 -11.61 -18.88
CA ARG A 383 -14.50 -13.08 -18.72
C ARG A 383 -14.67 -13.49 -17.25
N GLY A 384 -15.24 -14.68 -17.03
CA GLY A 384 -15.37 -15.31 -15.73
C GLY A 384 -14.06 -15.94 -15.21
N GLU A 385 -14.15 -17.00 -14.39
CA GLU A 385 -12.99 -17.68 -13.75
C GLU A 385 -11.88 -18.14 -14.73
N GLU A 386 -12.19 -18.30 -16.02
CA GLU A 386 -11.18 -18.57 -17.06
C GLU A 386 -10.20 -17.41 -17.24
N ALA A 387 -10.63 -16.17 -17.02
CA ALA A 387 -9.77 -14.99 -17.14
C ALA A 387 -8.70 -14.90 -16.04
N VAL A 388 -8.97 -15.49 -14.89
CA VAL A 388 -8.00 -15.54 -13.77
C VAL A 388 -6.77 -16.38 -14.14
N ARG A 389 -6.97 -17.49 -14.83
CA ARG A 389 -5.86 -18.30 -15.36
C ARG A 389 -5.03 -17.52 -16.38
N ASP A 390 -5.66 -16.71 -17.22
CA ASP A 390 -4.99 -15.92 -18.27
C ASP A 390 -4.20 -14.72 -17.69
N ILE A 391 -4.55 -14.22 -16.52
CA ILE A 391 -3.81 -13.11 -15.88
C ILE A 391 -2.47 -13.59 -15.30
N PHE A 392 -2.43 -14.81 -14.77
CA PHE A 392 -1.24 -15.42 -14.21
C PHE A 392 -0.54 -16.40 -15.17
N SER A 393 -1.24 -16.93 -16.18
CA SER A 393 -0.58 -17.63 -17.27
C SER A 393 0.04 -16.58 -18.19
N SER A 394 1.33 -16.38 -18.08
CA SER A 394 2.09 -15.55 -18.99
C SER A 394 1.89 -16.11 -20.41
N GLU A 395 1.29 -15.32 -21.30
CA GLU A 395 1.24 -15.65 -22.73
C GLU A 395 2.64 -15.51 -23.36
N VAL A 396 3.60 -14.96 -22.62
CA VAL A 396 5.01 -14.94 -22.99
C VAL A 396 5.53 -16.36 -22.89
N SER A 397 5.94 -16.90 -24.01
CA SER A 397 6.50 -18.24 -24.04
C SER A 397 7.78 -18.29 -23.20
N GLU A 398 8.06 -19.45 -22.62
CA GLU A 398 9.32 -19.72 -21.93
C GLU A 398 10.54 -19.34 -22.80
N ARG A 399 10.40 -19.45 -24.14
CA ARG A 399 11.43 -19.05 -25.09
C ARG A 399 11.68 -17.54 -25.11
N GLU A 400 10.62 -16.70 -25.05
CA GLU A 400 10.80 -15.24 -24.97
C GLU A 400 11.44 -14.84 -23.63
N ARG A 401 11.05 -15.47 -22.53
CA ARG A 401 11.69 -15.26 -21.22
C ARG A 401 13.17 -15.61 -21.28
N LEU A 402 13.53 -16.74 -21.91
CA LEU A 402 14.91 -17.17 -22.06
C LEU A 402 15.71 -16.23 -22.98
N LYS A 403 15.13 -15.76 -24.09
CA LYS A 403 15.74 -14.72 -24.94
C LYS A 403 16.00 -13.42 -24.18
N PHE A 404 15.07 -13.00 -23.32
CA PHE A 404 15.27 -11.85 -22.45
C PHE A 404 16.43 -12.10 -21.48
N SER A 405 16.45 -13.27 -20.84
CA SER A 405 17.56 -13.67 -19.97
C SER A 405 18.91 -13.57 -20.70
N ASP A 406 19.03 -14.20 -21.85
CA ASP A 406 20.29 -14.24 -22.60
C ASP A 406 20.72 -12.89 -23.14
N SER A 407 19.79 -12.13 -23.71
CA SER A 407 20.10 -10.91 -24.46
C SER A 407 20.19 -9.65 -23.58
N VAL A 408 19.48 -9.60 -22.46
CA VAL A 408 19.33 -8.40 -21.63
C VAL A 408 20.08 -8.50 -20.31
N VAL A 409 20.02 -9.67 -19.65
CA VAL A 409 20.67 -9.92 -18.34
C VAL A 409 21.73 -11.02 -18.39
N GLN A 410 22.29 -11.30 -19.57
CA GLN A 410 23.47 -12.16 -19.78
C GLN A 410 23.30 -13.61 -19.29
N GLY A 411 22.06 -14.13 -19.30
CA GLY A 411 21.76 -15.50 -18.89
C GLY A 411 21.52 -15.68 -17.38
N GLU A 412 21.52 -14.60 -16.59
CA GLU A 412 21.46 -14.69 -15.12
C GLU A 412 20.14 -15.24 -14.57
N LEU A 413 19.08 -15.29 -15.36
CA LEU A 413 17.78 -15.76 -14.89
C LEU A 413 17.54 -17.25 -15.05
N TYR A 414 18.47 -17.98 -15.66
CA TYR A 414 18.29 -19.40 -15.96
C TYR A 414 19.59 -20.19 -15.79
N LYS A 415 19.54 -21.31 -15.07
CA LYS A 415 20.67 -22.25 -14.91
C LYS A 415 20.58 -23.38 -15.91
N PRO A 416 21.69 -23.71 -16.62
CA PRO A 416 21.73 -24.91 -17.45
C PRO A 416 21.55 -26.16 -16.62
N TRP A 417 20.85 -27.16 -17.17
CA TRP A 417 20.70 -28.46 -16.53
C TRP A 417 22.04 -29.14 -16.32
N LYS A 418 22.33 -29.58 -15.09
CA LYS A 418 23.55 -30.30 -14.69
C LYS A 418 23.16 -31.62 -14.05
N ALA A 419 23.94 -32.67 -14.38
CA ALA A 419 23.79 -33.99 -13.77
C ALA A 419 24.08 -33.92 -12.26
N PHE A 420 23.22 -34.53 -11.47
CA PHE A 420 23.35 -34.64 -10.02
C PHE A 420 22.94 -36.04 -9.56
N LYS A 421 23.55 -36.53 -8.49
CA LYS A 421 23.22 -37.85 -7.92
C LYS A 421 22.39 -37.66 -6.64
N HIS A 422 21.10 -37.72 -6.78
CA HIS A 422 20.16 -37.53 -5.68
C HIS A 422 20.02 -38.80 -4.81
N PRO A 423 19.95 -38.68 -3.47
CA PRO A 423 19.89 -39.85 -2.58
C PRO A 423 18.63 -40.71 -2.79
N VAL A 424 17.48 -40.10 -3.03
CA VAL A 424 16.19 -40.81 -3.24
C VAL A 424 15.97 -41.13 -4.72
N TYR A 425 16.13 -40.13 -5.60
CA TYR A 425 15.78 -40.27 -7.02
C TYR A 425 16.86 -40.88 -7.89
N GLY A 426 18.11 -41.02 -7.40
CA GLY A 426 19.25 -41.51 -8.16
C GLY A 426 19.80 -40.46 -9.13
N ASP A 427 20.05 -40.86 -10.39
CA ASP A 427 20.59 -39.93 -11.39
C ASP A 427 19.50 -38.98 -11.89
N ILE A 428 19.68 -37.69 -11.61
CA ILE A 428 18.79 -36.58 -11.99
C ILE A 428 19.59 -35.46 -12.67
N GLU A 429 18.91 -34.42 -13.08
CA GLU A 429 19.49 -33.13 -13.45
C GLU A 429 18.82 -31.99 -12.68
N ILE A 430 19.63 -30.99 -12.27
CA ILE A 430 19.21 -29.75 -11.58
C ILE A 430 19.44 -28.58 -12.54
N GLY A 431 18.51 -27.63 -12.59
CA GLY A 431 18.56 -26.41 -13.41
C GLY A 431 17.20 -25.75 -13.59
N GLY A 432 17.14 -24.76 -14.45
CA GLY A 432 15.91 -24.03 -14.70
C GLY A 432 15.96 -22.58 -14.21
N TRP A 433 14.80 -22.03 -13.89
CA TRP A 433 14.63 -20.63 -13.50
C TRP A 433 15.12 -20.37 -12.06
N VAL A 434 15.83 -19.24 -11.87
CA VAL A 434 16.32 -18.81 -10.54
C VAL A 434 15.30 -17.90 -9.83
N LYS A 435 15.48 -17.66 -8.54
CA LYS A 435 14.55 -16.87 -7.68
C LYS A 435 14.15 -15.51 -8.23
N MET A 436 15.01 -14.82 -8.97
CA MET A 436 14.73 -13.47 -9.51
C MET A 436 14.07 -13.49 -10.89
N SER A 437 13.71 -14.65 -11.42
CA SER A 437 13.33 -14.80 -12.83
C SER A 437 11.89 -14.43 -13.17
N SER A 438 10.97 -14.34 -12.20
CA SER A 438 9.54 -14.27 -12.49
C SER A 438 8.83 -12.99 -11.97
N ARG A 439 9.04 -12.65 -10.69
CA ARG A 439 8.24 -11.64 -10.00
C ARG A 439 8.89 -10.27 -9.95
N LEU A 440 10.16 -10.16 -10.28
CA LEU A 440 10.97 -8.99 -10.00
C LEU A 440 11.58 -8.41 -11.28
N GLY A 441 11.47 -7.09 -11.43
CA GLY A 441 12.14 -6.37 -12.51
C GLY A 441 13.68 -6.41 -12.33
N PRO A 442 14.45 -6.53 -13.42
CA PRO A 442 15.91 -6.42 -13.35
C PRO A 442 16.38 -5.10 -12.73
N PRO A 443 17.58 -5.05 -12.14
CA PRO A 443 18.10 -3.87 -11.41
C PRO A 443 17.99 -2.54 -12.18
N PHE A 444 18.23 -2.55 -13.49
CA PHE A 444 18.15 -1.33 -14.32
C PHE A 444 16.74 -0.75 -14.47
N MET A 445 15.70 -1.53 -14.18
CA MET A 445 14.30 -1.11 -14.24
C MET A 445 13.78 -0.53 -12.91
N ILE A 446 14.46 -0.79 -11.79
CA ILE A 446 13.96 -0.47 -10.44
C ILE A 446 13.67 1.02 -10.30
N LYS A 447 14.57 1.89 -10.75
CA LYS A 447 14.43 3.34 -10.58
C LYS A 447 13.18 3.92 -11.24
N ASP A 448 12.86 3.49 -12.44
CA ASP A 448 11.66 3.91 -13.17
C ASP A 448 10.40 3.35 -12.49
N LEU A 449 10.43 2.07 -12.11
CA LEU A 449 9.33 1.39 -11.44
C LEU A 449 8.98 2.06 -10.09
N VAL A 450 9.96 2.29 -9.22
CA VAL A 450 9.71 2.92 -7.91
C VAL A 450 9.23 4.37 -8.05
N HIS A 451 9.75 5.10 -9.05
CA HIS A 451 9.33 6.47 -9.33
C HIS A 451 7.86 6.53 -9.73
N ARG A 452 7.44 5.77 -10.73
CA ARG A 452 6.04 5.80 -11.23
C ARG A 452 5.05 5.39 -10.14
N ASN A 453 5.35 4.33 -9.39
CA ASN A 453 4.51 3.89 -8.30
C ASN A 453 4.41 4.94 -7.18
N ALA A 454 5.52 5.57 -6.78
CA ALA A 454 5.49 6.67 -5.82
C ALA A 454 4.69 7.88 -6.33
N MET A 455 4.76 8.21 -7.63
CA MET A 455 3.95 9.29 -8.21
C MET A 455 2.45 8.99 -8.17
N ALA A 456 2.03 7.74 -8.31
CA ALA A 456 0.63 7.34 -8.14
C ALA A 456 0.14 7.53 -6.70
N VAL A 457 0.97 7.20 -5.70
CA VAL A 457 0.69 7.53 -4.29
C VAL A 457 0.56 9.04 -4.09
N LEU A 458 1.49 9.85 -4.61
CA LEU A 458 1.45 11.30 -4.46
C LEU A 458 0.23 11.92 -5.13
N PHE A 459 -0.16 11.40 -6.30
CA PHE A 459 -1.40 11.81 -6.96
C PHE A 459 -2.62 11.51 -6.07
N THR A 460 -2.70 10.31 -5.51
CA THR A 460 -3.77 9.93 -4.57
C THR A 460 -3.75 10.82 -3.33
N ALA A 461 -2.58 11.06 -2.73
CA ALA A 461 -2.39 11.94 -1.57
C ALA A 461 -2.87 13.38 -1.84
N LYS A 462 -2.65 13.89 -3.06
CA LYS A 462 -3.15 15.20 -3.48
C LYS A 462 -4.68 15.30 -3.40
N HIS A 463 -5.37 14.16 -3.56
CA HIS A 463 -6.82 14.07 -3.55
C HIS A 463 -7.43 13.68 -2.18
N LEU A 464 -6.62 13.54 -1.14
CA LEU A 464 -7.12 13.44 0.24
C LEU A 464 -7.85 14.74 0.65
N PRO A 465 -8.81 14.69 1.59
CA PRO A 465 -9.64 15.84 1.92
C PRO A 465 -8.85 17.12 2.21
N GLU A 466 -9.34 18.23 1.69
CA GLU A 466 -8.83 19.58 1.94
C GLU A 466 -10.02 20.49 2.20
N VAL A 467 -10.36 20.63 3.49
CA VAL A 467 -11.58 21.35 3.87
C VAL A 467 -11.29 22.85 4.02
N ALA A 468 -12.00 23.67 3.22
CA ALA A 468 -12.07 25.10 3.42
C ALA A 468 -13.34 25.44 4.19
N PHE A 469 -13.21 26.28 5.22
CA PHE A 469 -14.32 26.75 6.05
C PHE A 469 -14.49 28.27 5.90
N GLU A 470 -15.63 28.68 5.39
CA GLU A 470 -15.95 30.09 5.12
C GLU A 470 -17.20 30.51 5.93
N VAL A 471 -17.21 31.75 6.40
CA VAL A 471 -18.41 32.43 6.87
C VAL A 471 -18.89 33.35 5.75
N LEU A 472 -20.05 33.02 5.19
CA LEU A 472 -20.57 33.68 3.99
C LEU A 472 -21.33 34.96 4.35
N GLU A 473 -22.05 34.96 5.49
CA GLU A 473 -22.88 36.05 5.91
C GLU A 473 -22.98 36.10 7.44
N VAL A 474 -22.98 37.32 7.99
CA VAL A 474 -23.45 37.63 9.33
C VAL A 474 -24.41 38.82 9.14
N LYS A 475 -25.71 38.57 9.34
CA LYS A 475 -26.77 39.57 9.08
C LYS A 475 -27.66 39.78 10.31
N ALA A 476 -27.76 41.04 10.76
CA ALA A 476 -28.70 41.41 11.82
C ALA A 476 -30.16 41.23 11.34
N LEU A 477 -30.98 40.63 12.18
CA LEU A 477 -32.42 40.42 11.95
C LEU A 477 -33.33 41.33 12.78
N GLY A 478 -32.74 42.11 13.69
CA GLY A 478 -33.41 42.99 14.62
C GLY A 478 -33.20 42.55 16.08
N GLY A 479 -33.09 43.52 16.99
CA GLY A 479 -32.67 43.26 18.37
C GLY A 479 -31.26 42.63 18.39
N ASP A 480 -31.08 41.61 19.21
CA ASP A 480 -29.83 40.89 19.35
C ASP A 480 -29.80 39.57 18.52
N LEU A 481 -30.69 39.44 17.51
CA LEU A 481 -30.78 38.29 16.61
C LEU A 481 -29.95 38.49 15.36
N PHE A 482 -29.19 37.47 15.01
CA PHE A 482 -28.35 37.43 13.81
C PHE A 482 -28.52 36.12 13.04
N ARG A 483 -28.50 36.21 11.70
CA ARG A 483 -28.35 35.08 10.80
C ARG A 483 -26.87 34.92 10.45
N VAL A 484 -26.34 33.71 10.62
CA VAL A 484 -24.96 33.35 10.24
C VAL A 484 -24.99 32.20 9.25
N ARG A 485 -24.46 32.43 8.07
CA ARG A 485 -24.30 31.39 7.03
C ARG A 485 -22.85 30.97 6.87
N THR A 486 -22.64 29.68 6.75
CA THR A 486 -21.32 29.10 6.63
C THR A 486 -21.27 28.11 5.47
N ARG A 487 -20.07 27.91 4.93
CA ARG A 487 -19.76 26.91 3.91
C ARG A 487 -18.55 26.11 4.31
N LEU A 488 -18.66 24.78 4.22
CA LEU A 488 -17.55 23.84 4.23
C LEU A 488 -17.43 23.27 2.80
N SER A 489 -16.26 23.37 2.17
CA SER A 489 -16.02 22.87 0.81
C SER A 489 -14.78 22.01 0.77
N ASN A 490 -14.77 21.03 -0.12
CA ASN A 490 -13.65 20.14 -0.36
C ASN A 490 -13.41 20.03 -1.87
N PRO A 491 -12.32 20.62 -2.41
CA PRO A 491 -12.00 20.57 -3.84
C PRO A 491 -11.30 19.27 -4.24
N ARG A 492 -11.19 18.29 -3.35
CA ARG A 492 -10.51 17.02 -3.57
C ARG A 492 -11.50 15.88 -3.76
N ALA A 493 -11.05 14.77 -4.35
CA ALA A 493 -11.91 13.63 -4.67
C ALA A 493 -12.40 12.87 -3.44
N VAL A 494 -11.53 12.67 -2.45
CA VAL A 494 -11.84 11.87 -1.25
C VAL A 494 -12.70 12.70 -0.30
N PRO A 495 -13.89 12.23 0.12
CA PRO A 495 -14.73 12.89 1.12
C PRO A 495 -14.10 12.79 2.51
N THR A 496 -14.59 13.57 3.47
CA THR A 496 -14.11 13.52 4.86
C THR A 496 -14.51 12.24 5.61
N MET A 497 -15.41 11.45 5.06
CA MET A 497 -15.79 10.11 5.54
C MET A 497 -16.31 9.31 4.35
N SER A 498 -15.82 8.07 4.13
CA SER A 498 -16.33 7.21 3.08
C SER A 498 -17.81 6.87 3.30
N TYR A 499 -18.55 6.67 2.22
CA TYR A 499 -19.97 6.28 2.31
C TYR A 499 -20.15 4.90 2.93
N LEU A 500 -19.19 4.01 2.74
CA LEU A 500 -19.14 2.71 3.40
C LEU A 500 -19.04 2.88 4.92
N ALA A 501 -18.11 3.72 5.41
CA ALA A 501 -17.97 4.02 6.84
C ALA A 501 -19.24 4.68 7.42
N GLN A 502 -19.90 5.55 6.65
CA GLN A 502 -21.18 6.14 7.03
C GLN A 502 -22.29 5.09 7.16
N LYS A 503 -22.39 4.18 6.19
CA LYS A 503 -23.39 3.09 6.15
C LYS A 503 -23.19 2.11 7.31
N ALA A 504 -21.94 1.80 7.62
CA ALA A 504 -21.57 0.89 8.69
C ALA A 504 -21.51 1.55 10.09
N ASN A 505 -21.64 2.89 10.16
CA ASN A 505 -21.48 3.68 11.40
C ASN A 505 -20.16 3.38 12.14
N LEU A 506 -19.06 3.28 11.41
CA LEU A 506 -17.76 2.91 11.97
C LEU A 506 -17.23 3.91 13.01
N TYR A 507 -17.52 5.18 12.82
CA TYR A 507 -17.14 6.26 13.74
C TYR A 507 -18.09 7.47 13.57
N PRO A 508 -18.07 8.44 14.50
CA PRO A 508 -18.91 9.63 14.40
C PRO A 508 -18.60 10.46 13.14
N LYS A 509 -19.65 11.05 12.55
CA LYS A 509 -19.50 12.05 11.48
C LYS A 509 -18.75 13.27 11.99
N ASP A 510 -18.26 14.08 11.06
CA ASP A 510 -17.69 15.40 11.33
C ASP A 510 -18.68 16.27 12.13
N MET A 511 -18.16 17.17 12.95
CA MET A 511 -18.94 18.04 13.81
C MET A 511 -18.64 19.50 13.49
N LEU A 512 -19.72 20.28 13.26
CA LEU A 512 -19.67 21.74 13.27
C LEU A 512 -20.40 22.24 14.52
N LYS A 513 -19.67 22.91 15.42
CA LYS A 513 -20.17 23.47 16.69
C LYS A 513 -20.14 24.99 16.67
N VAL A 514 -21.23 25.60 17.12
CA VAL A 514 -21.36 27.05 17.33
C VAL A 514 -21.40 27.34 18.82
N SER A 515 -20.66 28.36 19.27
CA SER A 515 -20.58 28.79 20.68
C SER A 515 -20.29 30.30 20.79
N GLY A 516 -20.49 30.87 21.97
CA GLY A 516 -20.29 32.30 22.24
C GLY A 516 -21.58 33.11 22.17
N ALA A 517 -22.69 32.53 21.65
CA ALA A 517 -24.03 33.10 21.68
C ALA A 517 -25.06 31.97 21.83
N LYS A 518 -26.30 32.31 22.15
CA LYS A 518 -27.41 31.35 22.20
C LYS A 518 -27.84 31.02 20.77
N VAL A 519 -27.71 29.76 20.35
CA VAL A 519 -28.21 29.31 19.05
C VAL A 519 -29.70 29.00 19.17
N VAL A 520 -30.50 29.78 18.48
CA VAL A 520 -31.99 29.68 18.47
C VAL A 520 -32.42 28.60 17.48
N ALA A 521 -31.80 28.59 16.30
CA ALA A 521 -32.00 27.59 15.27
C ALA A 521 -30.70 27.33 14.51
N GLY A 522 -30.52 26.11 14.01
CA GLY A 522 -29.36 25.71 13.18
C GLY A 522 -29.72 24.55 12.27
N GLY A 523 -29.28 24.61 11.03
CA GLY A 523 -29.61 23.60 10.05
C GLY A 523 -28.79 23.67 8.77
N VAL A 524 -29.01 22.67 7.90
CA VAL A 524 -28.37 22.57 6.58
C VAL A 524 -29.20 23.30 5.53
N LEU A 525 -28.55 24.09 4.69
CA LEU A 525 -29.18 24.71 3.51
C LEU A 525 -29.34 23.63 2.43
N VAL A 526 -30.55 23.06 2.34
CA VAL A 526 -30.83 21.93 1.44
C VAL A 526 -31.17 22.37 0.02
N ASP A 527 -31.62 23.59 -0.17
CA ASP A 527 -31.89 24.19 -1.46
C ASP A 527 -31.45 25.67 -1.45
N PRO A 528 -30.29 25.97 -2.01
CA PRO A 528 -29.78 27.34 -2.07
C PRO A 528 -30.59 28.27 -2.96
N PHE A 529 -31.28 27.72 -3.98
CA PHE A 529 -32.09 28.53 -4.91
C PHE A 529 -33.38 29.00 -4.25
N LEU A 530 -34.05 28.13 -3.49
CA LEU A 530 -35.27 28.44 -2.76
C LEU A 530 -35.01 28.94 -1.33
N ASP A 531 -33.76 29.13 -0.95
CA ASP A 531 -33.34 29.53 0.39
C ASP A 531 -33.92 28.61 1.49
N ARG A 532 -34.04 27.29 1.20
CA ARG A 532 -34.68 26.34 2.09
C ARG A 532 -33.68 25.70 3.03
N VAL A 533 -33.87 25.90 4.34
CA VAL A 533 -33.04 25.30 5.40
C VAL A 533 -33.80 24.18 6.09
N SER A 534 -33.10 23.04 6.29
CA SER A 534 -33.60 21.97 7.15
C SER A 534 -33.07 22.16 8.56
N PHE A 535 -33.87 22.81 9.41
CA PHE A 535 -33.48 23.08 10.80
C PHE A 535 -33.54 21.83 11.66
N LYS A 536 -32.55 21.69 12.54
CA LYS A 536 -32.48 20.63 13.53
C LYS A 536 -33.32 20.99 14.76
N LYS A 537 -34.13 20.05 15.25
CA LYS A 537 -35.03 20.28 16.40
C LYS A 537 -34.28 20.41 17.73
N ASP A 538 -33.29 19.51 17.94
CA ASP A 538 -32.56 19.43 19.20
C ASP A 538 -31.09 19.81 18.97
N ARG A 539 -30.52 20.55 19.93
CA ARG A 539 -29.11 20.99 19.92
C ARG A 539 -28.71 21.63 18.58
N PRO A 540 -29.36 22.73 18.19
CA PRO A 540 -29.13 23.40 16.91
C PRO A 540 -27.68 23.92 16.75
N GLU A 541 -26.97 24.12 17.88
CA GLU A 541 -25.57 24.52 17.94
C GLU A 541 -24.60 23.41 17.46
N LEU A 542 -25.06 22.14 17.33
CA LEU A 542 -24.27 21.01 16.88
C LEU A 542 -24.81 20.44 15.58
N GLN A 543 -24.03 20.50 14.51
CA GLN A 543 -24.37 19.87 13.24
C GLN A 543 -23.40 18.72 12.98
N PHE A 544 -23.94 17.53 12.64
CA PHE A 544 -23.14 16.39 12.20
C PHE A 544 -23.25 16.25 10.70
N LEU A 545 -22.10 16.18 10.00
CA LEU A 545 -22.04 16.30 8.55
C LEU A 545 -20.91 15.44 7.97
N VAL A 546 -20.85 15.35 6.66
CA VAL A 546 -19.72 14.86 5.89
C VAL A 546 -19.51 15.81 4.73
N VAL A 547 -18.30 16.32 4.54
CA VAL A 547 -18.00 17.17 3.39
C VAL A 547 -17.68 16.26 2.20
N PRO A 548 -18.51 16.26 1.14
CA PRO A 548 -18.31 15.37 0.01
C PRO A 548 -17.07 15.73 -0.80
N GLY A 549 -16.52 14.75 -1.53
CA GLY A 549 -15.47 15.02 -2.51
C GLY A 549 -16.01 15.91 -3.64
N PHE A 550 -15.17 16.83 -4.13
CA PHE A 550 -15.53 17.84 -5.13
C PHE A 550 -16.82 18.59 -4.82
N GLY A 551 -17.12 18.80 -3.54
CA GLY A 551 -18.40 19.33 -3.12
C GLY A 551 -18.33 20.30 -1.95
N LYS A 552 -19.50 20.70 -1.52
CA LYS A 552 -19.68 21.64 -0.41
C LYS A 552 -20.94 21.32 0.37
N ILE A 553 -21.01 21.83 1.60
CA ILE A 553 -22.20 21.82 2.44
C ILE A 553 -22.32 23.19 3.13
N GLU A 554 -23.53 23.74 3.14
CA GLU A 554 -23.79 25.05 3.71
C GLU A 554 -24.75 24.91 4.90
N HIS A 555 -24.52 25.74 5.94
CA HIS A 555 -25.37 25.78 7.14
C HIS A 555 -25.81 27.19 7.41
N GLU A 556 -27.00 27.30 7.98
CA GLU A 556 -27.55 28.53 8.53
C GLU A 556 -27.78 28.36 10.03
N PHE A 557 -27.39 29.39 10.77
CA PHE A 557 -27.65 29.50 12.20
C PHE A 557 -28.35 30.82 12.49
N ILE A 558 -29.41 30.78 13.32
CA ILE A 558 -29.99 31.94 13.94
C ILE A 558 -29.48 31.99 15.38
N VAL A 559 -28.79 33.05 15.71
CA VAL A 559 -28.14 33.22 17.02
C VAL A 559 -28.65 34.50 17.72
N GLU A 560 -28.76 34.43 19.04
CA GLU A 560 -29.15 35.55 19.91
C GLU A 560 -27.96 35.90 20.82
N GLY A 561 -27.46 37.15 20.74
CA GLY A 561 -26.33 37.60 21.54
C GLY A 561 -25.54 38.73 20.89
N LYS A 562 -24.50 39.21 21.58
CA LYS A 562 -23.56 40.24 21.12
C LYS A 562 -22.13 39.76 21.33
N GLY A 563 -21.21 40.31 20.55
CA GLY A 563 -19.78 40.03 20.71
C GLY A 563 -19.28 38.88 19.83
N GLY A 564 -18.38 38.06 20.35
CA GLY A 564 -17.70 37.02 19.56
C GLY A 564 -18.49 35.71 19.45
N LEU A 565 -18.76 35.27 18.23
CA LEU A 565 -19.31 33.95 17.94
C LEU A 565 -18.19 33.06 17.40
N THR A 566 -17.99 31.87 18.00
CA THR A 566 -16.99 30.88 17.55
C THR A 566 -17.69 29.72 16.86
N LEU A 567 -17.22 29.42 15.66
CA LEU A 567 -17.62 28.30 14.79
C LEU A 567 -16.43 27.33 14.69
N ARG A 568 -16.61 26.08 15.13
CA ARG A 568 -15.55 25.07 15.16
C ARG A 568 -15.97 23.83 14.39
N TYR A 569 -15.20 23.51 13.37
CA TYR A 569 -15.31 22.28 12.61
C TYR A 569 -14.25 21.30 13.07
N GLU A 570 -14.65 20.04 13.28
CA GLU A 570 -13.78 18.92 13.63
C GLU A 570 -14.12 17.70 12.78
N SER A 571 -13.12 17.10 12.17
CA SER A 571 -13.23 15.93 11.32
C SER A 571 -12.07 15.00 11.55
N ARG A 572 -12.33 13.71 11.47
CA ARG A 572 -11.30 12.64 11.53
C ARG A 572 -10.31 12.74 10.36
N HIS A 573 -10.82 13.02 9.14
CA HIS A 573 -10.02 13.11 7.92
C HIS A 573 -9.99 14.51 7.29
N GLY A 574 -10.74 15.45 7.81
CA GLY A 574 -10.80 16.84 7.31
C GLY A 574 -10.08 17.86 8.18
N GLY A 575 -9.50 17.40 9.30
CA GLY A 575 -8.79 18.26 10.24
C GLY A 575 -9.69 19.06 11.17
N LYS A 576 -9.12 20.09 11.83
CA LYS A 576 -9.80 20.97 12.78
C LYS A 576 -9.66 22.42 12.34
N ILE A 577 -10.76 23.13 12.21
CA ILE A 577 -10.79 24.53 11.76
C ILE A 577 -11.71 25.33 12.67
N ALA A 578 -11.24 26.49 13.14
CA ALA A 578 -12.06 27.42 13.92
C ALA A 578 -12.12 28.78 13.25
N LYS A 579 -13.29 29.41 13.31
CA LYS A 579 -13.55 30.79 12.87
C LYS A 579 -14.26 31.56 13.98
N THR A 580 -13.87 32.80 14.16
CA THR A 580 -14.56 33.71 15.08
C THR A 580 -15.09 34.91 14.29
N VAL A 581 -16.35 35.24 14.49
CA VAL A 581 -17.01 36.40 13.88
C VAL A 581 -17.63 37.29 14.97
N LYS A 582 -17.81 38.56 14.68
CA LYS A 582 -18.49 39.51 15.57
C LYS A 582 -19.98 39.58 15.22
N LEU A 583 -20.79 39.68 16.26
CA LEU A 583 -22.21 39.97 16.19
C LEU A 583 -22.39 41.44 16.61
N ASP A 584 -22.39 42.35 15.61
CA ASP A 584 -22.43 43.80 15.81
C ASP A 584 -23.72 44.38 15.22
#